data_05ce6fffad67f67a33a4300de1335ea7
#
_entry.id   05ce6fffad67f67a33a4300de1335ea7
#
_cell.length_a   1.000
_cell.length_b   1.000
_cell.length_c   1.000
_cell.angle_alpha   90.00
_cell.angle_beta   90.00
_cell.angle_gamma   90.00
#
_symmetry.space_group_name_H-M   'P 1'
#
loop_
_entity.id
_entity.type
_entity.pdbx_description
1 polymer ?
#
loop_
_entity_poly.entity_id
_entity_poly.type
_entity_poly.pdbx_seq_one_letter_code
_entity_poly.pdbx_strand_id
1 'polypeptide(L)'
;MNLLTTAFQYIIPLFLLATIAYGYFRGVCVYDSFVAGAKDGINIILGIFPYVLAIFIMVKTFEASGAHDFLKVMFSYAAAPFHVPVEVFSVALVKPLSNAATISVFTEVLKNTGPDSQASLTSAVIMGSSETMFYVIAVYLGSAGIKKAKYLVPVCLTADVVGIIVAIIVVRLIFG
;
A
#
# COMPACT_ATOMS: atom_id res chain seq x y z
N MET A 1 -11.78 24.60 9.63
CA MET A 1 -10.47 23.95 9.41
C MET A 1 -9.87 23.83 10.80
N ASN A 2 -9.72 22.61 11.33
CA ASN A 2 -9.36 22.40 12.73
C ASN A 2 -7.89 22.75 12.96
N LEU A 3 -7.61 23.42 14.07
CA LEU A 3 -6.25 23.85 14.46
C LEU A 3 -5.23 22.70 14.41
N LEU A 4 -5.68 21.49 14.74
CA LEU A 4 -4.90 20.25 14.65
C LEU A 4 -4.50 19.92 13.21
N THR A 5 -5.42 20.00 12.24
CA THR A 5 -5.13 19.68 10.83
C THR A 5 -4.10 20.67 10.25
N THR A 6 -4.21 21.94 10.62
CA THR A 6 -3.24 22.97 10.23
C THR A 6 -1.88 22.73 10.87
N ALA A 7 -1.83 22.35 12.15
CA ALA A 7 -0.57 22.03 12.82
C ALA A 7 0.17 20.85 12.16
N PHE A 8 -0.56 19.79 11.77
CA PHE A 8 0.03 18.64 11.08
C PHE A 8 0.63 18.99 9.70
N GLN A 9 0.06 19.96 8.99
CA GLN A 9 0.58 20.41 7.69
C GLN A 9 1.97 21.06 7.80
N TYR A 10 2.32 21.65 8.94
CA TYR A 10 3.61 22.31 9.17
C TYR A 10 4.70 21.36 9.68
N ILE A 11 4.40 20.13 10.10
CA ILE A 11 5.39 19.20 10.64
C ILE A 11 6.53 18.95 9.65
N ILE A 12 6.22 18.63 8.41
CA ILE A 12 7.24 18.33 7.38
C ILE A 12 8.07 19.57 7.04
N PRO A 13 7.48 20.75 6.71
CA PRO A 13 8.25 21.96 6.49
C PRO A 13 9.13 22.38 7.70
N LEU A 14 8.61 22.28 8.92
CA LEU A 14 9.36 22.59 10.13
C LEU A 14 10.51 21.62 10.35
N PHE A 15 10.31 20.33 10.12
CA PHE A 15 11.36 19.32 10.20
C PHE A 15 12.49 19.61 9.21
N LEU A 16 12.16 19.96 7.96
CA LEU A 16 13.15 20.32 6.95
C LEU A 16 13.92 21.59 7.34
N LEU A 17 13.21 22.63 7.78
CA LEU A 17 13.85 23.87 8.26
C LEU A 17 14.76 23.61 9.45
N ALA A 18 14.30 22.83 10.43
CA ALA A 18 15.10 22.47 11.60
C ALA A 18 16.37 21.70 11.23
N THR A 19 16.27 20.77 10.27
CA THR A 19 17.41 20.00 9.78
C THR A 19 18.44 20.89 9.08
N ILE A 20 17.99 21.81 8.21
CA ILE A 20 18.85 22.77 7.52
C ILE A 20 19.51 23.71 8.51
N ALA A 21 18.74 24.30 9.45
CA ALA A 21 19.25 25.19 10.48
C ALA A 21 20.29 24.48 11.37
N TYR A 22 19.99 23.27 11.81
CA TYR A 22 20.93 22.47 12.60
C TYR A 22 22.26 22.23 11.85
N GLY A 23 22.18 21.83 10.56
CA GLY A 23 23.38 21.65 9.71
C GLY A 23 24.19 22.94 9.60
N TYR A 24 23.53 24.06 9.39
CA TYR A 24 24.18 25.38 9.32
C TYR A 24 24.90 25.75 10.62
N PHE A 25 24.23 25.60 11.77
CA PHE A 25 24.84 25.87 13.08
C PHE A 25 26.01 24.93 13.44
N ARG A 26 26.03 23.75 12.84
CA ARG A 26 27.12 22.76 12.98
C ARG A 26 28.27 22.98 12.00
N GLY A 27 28.19 24.02 11.15
CA GLY A 27 29.25 24.34 10.18
C GLY A 27 29.30 23.37 9.00
N VAL A 28 28.22 22.62 8.74
CA VAL A 28 28.13 21.70 7.61
C VAL A 28 27.75 22.47 6.35
N CYS A 29 28.43 22.21 5.23
CA CYS A 29 28.03 22.69 3.92
C CYS A 29 26.73 21.99 3.50
N VAL A 30 25.57 22.60 3.81
CA VAL A 30 24.23 22.02 3.63
C VAL A 30 24.01 21.60 2.17
N TYR A 31 24.41 22.43 1.23
CA TYR A 31 24.27 22.14 -0.21
C TYR A 31 25.06 20.91 -0.63
N ASP A 32 26.32 20.82 -0.24
CA ASP A 32 27.18 19.68 -0.60
C ASP A 32 26.70 18.39 0.03
N SER A 33 26.22 18.46 1.27
CA SER A 33 25.62 17.32 1.96
C SER A 33 24.33 16.86 1.28
N PHE A 34 23.49 17.79 0.81
CA PHE A 34 22.30 17.47 0.04
C PHE A 34 22.67 16.81 -1.28
N VAL A 35 23.65 17.34 -2.03
CA VAL A 35 24.10 16.77 -3.31
C VAL A 35 24.70 15.37 -3.11
N ALA A 36 25.47 15.17 -2.04
CA ALA A 36 26.02 13.85 -1.71
C ALA A 36 24.90 12.85 -1.41
N GLY A 37 23.94 13.23 -0.55
CA GLY A 37 22.76 12.40 -0.24
C GLY A 37 21.90 12.10 -1.47
N ALA A 38 21.74 13.06 -2.38
CA ALA A 38 21.00 12.84 -3.63
C ALA A 38 21.70 11.82 -4.56
N LYS A 39 23.06 11.88 -4.66
CA LYS A 39 23.83 10.87 -5.40
C LYS A 39 23.70 9.48 -4.81
N ASP A 40 23.77 9.36 -3.48
CA ASP A 40 23.57 8.09 -2.80
C ASP A 40 22.14 7.56 -3.01
N GLY A 41 21.13 8.44 -2.99
CA GLY A 41 19.74 8.12 -3.31
C GLY A 41 19.58 7.56 -4.72
N ILE A 42 20.24 8.13 -5.73
CA ILE A 42 20.22 7.63 -7.10
C ILE A 42 20.79 6.20 -7.17
N ASN A 43 21.91 5.95 -6.50
CA ASN A 43 22.53 4.62 -6.46
C ASN A 43 21.60 3.58 -5.82
N ILE A 44 20.90 3.95 -4.74
CA ILE A 44 19.90 3.10 -4.10
C ILE A 44 18.75 2.81 -5.07
N ILE A 45 18.21 3.82 -5.76
CA ILE A 45 17.12 3.65 -6.74
C ILE A 45 17.54 2.70 -7.85
N LEU A 46 18.73 2.87 -8.42
CA LEU A 46 19.25 1.98 -9.48
C LEU A 46 19.41 0.54 -8.98
N GLY A 47 19.83 0.35 -7.73
CA GLY A 47 19.92 -0.97 -7.10
C GLY A 47 18.57 -1.66 -6.90
N ILE A 48 17.52 -0.90 -6.59
CA ILE A 48 16.16 -1.42 -6.34
C ILE A 48 15.38 -1.60 -7.65
N PHE A 49 15.68 -0.82 -8.68
CA PHE A 49 14.92 -0.75 -9.92
C PHE A 49 14.62 -2.12 -10.57
N PRO A 50 15.58 -3.06 -10.69
CA PRO A 50 15.31 -4.36 -11.30
C PRO A 50 14.24 -5.17 -10.54
N TYR A 51 14.22 -5.09 -9.21
CA TYR A 51 13.25 -5.79 -8.37
C TYR A 51 11.84 -5.20 -8.53
N VAL A 52 11.75 -3.87 -8.56
CA VAL A 52 10.49 -3.15 -8.80
C VAL A 52 9.94 -3.49 -10.18
N LEU A 53 10.80 -3.48 -11.21
CA LEU A 53 10.42 -3.84 -12.59
C LEU A 53 9.90 -5.28 -12.68
N ALA A 54 10.59 -6.23 -12.04
CA ALA A 54 10.17 -7.63 -12.02
C ALA A 54 8.77 -7.81 -11.42
N ILE A 55 8.47 -7.08 -10.33
CA ILE A 55 7.13 -7.12 -9.71
C ILE A 55 6.07 -6.50 -10.63
N PHE A 56 6.35 -5.36 -11.26
CA PHE A 56 5.40 -4.77 -12.20
C PHE A 56 5.08 -5.72 -13.36
N ILE A 57 6.09 -6.40 -13.91
CA ILE A 57 5.89 -7.41 -14.94
C ILE A 57 5.05 -8.56 -14.40
N MET A 58 5.35 -9.08 -13.21
CA MET A 58 4.60 -10.17 -12.57
C MET A 58 3.13 -9.79 -12.37
N VAL A 59 2.85 -8.61 -11.80
CA VAL A 59 1.49 -8.11 -11.56
C VAL A 59 0.73 -7.92 -12.86
N LYS A 60 1.36 -7.29 -13.86
CA LYS A 60 0.73 -7.09 -15.17
C LYS A 60 0.46 -8.40 -15.92
N THR A 61 1.35 -9.38 -15.81
CA THR A 61 1.14 -10.71 -16.36
C THR A 61 -0.02 -11.43 -15.66
N PHE A 62 -0.11 -11.31 -14.33
CA PHE A 62 -1.21 -11.86 -13.55
C PHE A 62 -2.55 -11.23 -13.91
N GLU A 63 -2.62 -9.90 -14.05
CA GLU A 63 -3.81 -9.18 -14.52
C GLU A 63 -4.20 -9.64 -15.94
N ALA A 64 -3.24 -9.68 -16.87
CA ALA A 64 -3.48 -10.05 -18.26
C ALA A 64 -3.86 -11.54 -18.46
N SER A 65 -3.49 -12.42 -17.54
CA SER A 65 -3.79 -13.86 -17.62
C SER A 65 -5.25 -14.20 -17.30
N GLY A 66 -6.06 -13.25 -16.81
CA GLY A 66 -7.41 -13.51 -16.30
C GLY A 66 -7.45 -14.25 -14.95
N ALA A 67 -6.30 -14.53 -14.35
CA ALA A 67 -6.22 -15.20 -13.04
C ALA A 67 -6.92 -14.40 -11.93
N HIS A 68 -6.91 -13.07 -12.06
CA HIS A 68 -7.63 -12.18 -11.15
C HIS A 68 -9.14 -12.46 -11.18
N ASP A 69 -9.74 -12.55 -12.35
CA ASP A 69 -11.19 -12.79 -12.50
C ASP A 69 -11.57 -14.19 -12.03
N PHE A 70 -10.73 -15.18 -12.31
CA PHE A 70 -10.90 -16.53 -11.78
C PHE A 70 -10.90 -16.58 -10.25
N LEU A 71 -9.93 -15.91 -9.61
CA LEU A 71 -9.87 -15.81 -8.15
C LEU A 71 -11.06 -15.06 -7.58
N LYS A 72 -11.50 -13.96 -8.22
CA LYS A 72 -12.70 -13.20 -7.82
C LYS A 72 -13.93 -14.10 -7.76
N VAL A 73 -14.16 -14.92 -8.79
CA VAL A 73 -15.27 -15.89 -8.83
C VAL A 73 -15.12 -16.94 -7.73
N MET A 74 -13.95 -17.52 -7.56
CA MET A 74 -13.70 -18.53 -6.55
C MET A 74 -13.93 -18.00 -5.13
N PHE A 75 -13.42 -16.80 -4.83
CA PHE A 75 -13.60 -16.16 -3.52
C PHE A 75 -15.03 -15.69 -3.28
N SER A 76 -15.79 -15.32 -4.31
CA SER A 76 -17.19 -14.92 -4.15
C SER A 76 -18.05 -16.07 -3.61
N TYR A 77 -17.79 -17.30 -4.05
CA TYR A 77 -18.46 -18.48 -3.50
C TYR A 77 -18.10 -18.75 -2.04
N ALA A 78 -16.83 -18.57 -1.67
CA ALA A 78 -16.37 -18.75 -0.29
C ALA A 78 -16.90 -17.67 0.67
N ALA A 79 -17.16 -16.48 0.15
CA ALA A 79 -17.60 -15.32 0.92
C ALA A 79 -19.12 -15.19 1.07
N ALA A 80 -19.89 -15.87 0.21
CA ALA A 80 -21.35 -15.85 0.23
C ALA A 80 -21.95 -16.04 1.65
N PRO A 81 -21.49 -16.99 2.48
CA PRO A 81 -22.04 -17.18 3.83
C PRO A 81 -21.78 -16.04 4.80
N PHE A 82 -20.77 -15.16 4.50
CA PHE A 82 -20.40 -14.05 5.39
C PHE A 82 -21.10 -12.73 5.06
N HIS A 83 -21.99 -12.70 4.05
CA HIS A 83 -22.70 -11.50 3.59
C HIS A 83 -21.76 -10.31 3.30
N VAL A 84 -20.56 -10.59 2.82
CA VAL A 84 -19.59 -9.56 2.42
C VAL A 84 -19.80 -9.25 0.94
N PRO A 85 -19.97 -7.97 0.56
CA PRO A 85 -20.11 -7.59 -0.85
C PRO A 85 -18.94 -8.08 -1.70
N VAL A 86 -19.23 -8.62 -2.90
CA VAL A 86 -18.21 -9.18 -3.81
C VAL A 86 -17.18 -8.13 -4.22
N GLU A 87 -17.57 -6.87 -4.26
CA GLU A 87 -16.74 -5.71 -4.55
C GLU A 87 -15.59 -5.56 -3.56
N VAL A 88 -15.85 -5.81 -2.27
CA VAL A 88 -14.84 -5.77 -1.20
C VAL A 88 -13.73 -6.78 -1.45
N PHE A 89 -14.09 -7.99 -1.91
CA PHE A 89 -13.10 -9.01 -2.26
C PHE A 89 -12.22 -8.60 -3.43
N SER A 90 -12.78 -7.89 -4.41
CA SER A 90 -12.00 -7.40 -5.54
C SER A 90 -10.88 -6.46 -5.07
N VAL A 91 -11.19 -5.55 -4.16
CA VAL A 91 -10.20 -4.64 -3.54
C VAL A 91 -9.19 -5.42 -2.70
N ALA A 92 -9.66 -6.32 -1.84
CA ALA A 92 -8.82 -7.13 -0.95
C ALA A 92 -7.84 -8.02 -1.72
N LEU A 93 -8.26 -8.59 -2.85
CA LEU A 93 -7.43 -9.47 -3.68
C LEU A 93 -6.32 -8.71 -4.42
N VAL A 94 -6.62 -7.50 -4.88
CA VAL A 94 -5.67 -6.69 -5.67
C VAL A 94 -4.69 -5.93 -4.78
N LYS A 95 -5.09 -5.60 -3.56
CA LYS A 95 -4.28 -4.77 -2.64
C LYS A 95 -2.88 -5.33 -2.36
N PRO A 96 -2.66 -6.62 -2.09
CA PRO A 96 -1.31 -7.16 -1.88
C PRO A 96 -0.40 -7.06 -3.10
N LEU A 97 -1.00 -6.98 -4.31
CA LEU A 97 -0.30 -7.01 -5.58
C LEU A 97 0.07 -5.61 -6.08
N SER A 98 -0.89 -4.68 -6.07
CA SER A 98 -0.72 -3.37 -6.71
C SER A 98 -1.62 -2.30 -6.09
N ASN A 99 -1.02 -1.27 -5.53
CA ASN A 99 -1.77 -0.13 -5.01
C ASN A 99 -2.49 0.67 -6.12
N ALA A 100 -1.85 0.84 -7.28
CA ALA A 100 -2.45 1.54 -8.42
C ALA A 100 -3.69 0.79 -8.96
N ALA A 101 -3.60 -0.53 -9.10
CA ALA A 101 -4.73 -1.35 -9.49
C ALA A 101 -5.84 -1.33 -8.42
N THR A 102 -5.47 -1.33 -7.14
CA THR A 102 -6.42 -1.21 -6.03
C THR A 102 -7.21 0.10 -6.09
N ILE A 103 -6.56 1.23 -6.38
CA ILE A 103 -7.23 2.53 -6.54
C ILE A 103 -8.23 2.48 -7.69
N SER A 104 -7.89 1.84 -8.81
CA SER A 104 -8.79 1.69 -9.95
C SER A 104 -10.04 0.87 -9.58
N VAL A 105 -9.85 -0.30 -8.95
CA VAL A 105 -10.96 -1.16 -8.51
C VAL A 105 -11.80 -0.45 -7.45
N PHE A 106 -11.18 0.21 -6.48
CA PHE A 106 -11.89 0.99 -5.46
C PHE A 106 -12.71 2.13 -6.06
N THR A 107 -12.17 2.83 -7.06
CA THR A 107 -12.91 3.89 -7.76
C THR A 107 -14.13 3.33 -8.51
N GLU A 108 -14.02 2.14 -9.07
CA GLU A 108 -15.14 1.44 -9.69
C GLU A 108 -16.20 1.05 -8.65
N VAL A 109 -15.79 0.52 -7.51
CA VAL A 109 -16.70 0.22 -6.39
C VAL A 109 -17.45 1.49 -5.95
N LEU A 110 -16.74 2.61 -5.74
CA LEU A 110 -17.37 3.90 -5.38
C LEU A 110 -18.41 4.35 -6.39
N LYS A 111 -18.13 4.20 -7.69
CA LYS A 111 -19.07 4.60 -8.77
C LYS A 111 -20.31 3.72 -8.81
N ASN A 112 -20.15 2.41 -8.58
CA ASN A 112 -21.22 1.43 -8.72
C ASN A 112 -22.12 1.34 -7.48
N THR A 113 -21.56 1.51 -6.28
CA THR A 113 -22.29 1.29 -5.02
C THR A 113 -22.57 2.58 -4.23
N GLY A 114 -21.92 3.69 -4.62
CA GLY A 114 -22.00 4.97 -3.91
C GLY A 114 -21.01 5.08 -2.74
N PRO A 115 -20.63 6.32 -2.33
CA PRO A 115 -19.58 6.53 -1.33
C PRO A 115 -19.96 6.04 0.08
N ASP A 116 -21.22 6.11 0.45
CA ASP A 116 -21.71 5.75 1.80
C ASP A 116 -22.15 4.28 1.91
N SER A 117 -21.99 3.50 0.84
CA SER A 117 -22.33 2.08 0.86
C SER A 117 -21.35 1.29 1.74
N GLN A 118 -21.85 0.22 2.38
CA GLN A 118 -21.01 -0.67 3.18
C GLN A 118 -19.84 -1.26 2.36
N ALA A 119 -20.05 -1.51 1.07
CA ALA A 119 -19.00 -1.97 0.15
C ALA A 119 -17.90 -0.92 -0.02
N SER A 120 -18.25 0.34 -0.27
CA SER A 120 -17.30 1.44 -0.42
C SER A 120 -16.54 1.74 0.87
N LEU A 121 -17.24 1.82 2.00
CA LEU A 121 -16.63 2.07 3.30
C LEU A 121 -15.65 0.96 3.69
N THR A 122 -16.05 -0.31 3.53
CA THR A 122 -15.16 -1.45 3.83
C THR A 122 -13.95 -1.46 2.90
N SER A 123 -14.16 -1.22 1.62
CA SER A 123 -13.07 -1.14 0.63
C SER A 123 -12.10 0.02 0.94
N ALA A 124 -12.60 1.17 1.39
CA ALA A 124 -11.79 2.31 1.80
C ALA A 124 -10.92 1.97 3.02
N VAL A 125 -11.49 1.29 4.02
CA VAL A 125 -10.75 0.87 5.21
C VAL A 125 -9.68 -0.15 4.84
N ILE A 126 -9.98 -1.16 4.01
CA ILE A 126 -8.99 -2.13 3.52
C ILE A 126 -7.87 -1.40 2.75
N MET A 127 -8.22 -0.49 1.85
CA MET A 127 -7.25 0.26 1.07
C MET A 127 -6.31 1.10 1.94
N GLY A 128 -6.83 1.69 3.02
CA GLY A 128 -6.06 2.54 3.93
C GLY A 128 -5.27 1.78 5.01
N SER A 129 -5.69 0.55 5.37
CA SER A 129 -5.06 -0.22 6.46
C SER A 129 -4.11 -1.32 6.00
N SER A 130 -4.25 -1.79 4.75
CA SER A 130 -3.39 -2.83 4.19
C SER A 130 -2.26 -2.25 3.35
N GLU A 131 -1.15 -2.98 3.22
CA GLU A 131 0.00 -2.57 2.41
C GLU A 131 0.19 -3.50 1.20
N THR A 132 0.88 -2.99 0.17
CA THR A 132 1.20 -3.76 -1.04
C THR A 132 2.39 -4.69 -0.75
N MET A 133 2.10 -5.82 -0.11
CA MET A 133 3.10 -6.68 0.51
C MET A 133 4.17 -7.18 -0.47
N PHE A 134 3.81 -7.58 -1.69
CA PHE A 134 4.79 -8.09 -2.66
C PHE A 134 5.81 -7.04 -3.09
N TYR A 135 5.35 -5.80 -3.28
CA TYR A 135 6.24 -4.68 -3.58
C TYR A 135 7.21 -4.43 -2.41
N VAL A 136 6.68 -4.35 -1.19
CA VAL A 136 7.48 -4.10 0.02
C VAL A 136 8.53 -5.20 0.22
N ILE A 137 8.11 -6.46 0.17
CA ILE A 137 9.02 -7.62 0.33
C ILE A 137 10.15 -7.55 -0.71
N ALA A 138 9.85 -7.32 -1.96
CA ALA A 138 10.88 -7.34 -3.00
C ALA A 138 11.82 -6.13 -2.92
N VAL A 139 11.33 -4.94 -2.61
CA VAL A 139 12.18 -3.77 -2.44
C VAL A 139 13.12 -3.96 -1.24
N TYR A 140 12.59 -4.35 -0.08
CA TYR A 140 13.42 -4.49 1.13
C TYR A 140 14.36 -5.69 1.08
N LEU A 141 13.90 -6.87 0.65
CA LEU A 141 14.78 -8.02 0.54
C LEU A 141 15.79 -7.83 -0.60
N GLY A 142 15.36 -7.22 -1.71
CA GLY A 142 16.22 -6.92 -2.84
C GLY A 142 17.36 -5.97 -2.47
N SER A 143 17.05 -4.85 -1.79
CA SER A 143 18.06 -3.88 -1.33
C SER A 143 19.01 -4.47 -0.29
N ALA A 144 18.53 -5.39 0.56
CA ALA A 144 19.33 -6.09 1.55
C ALA A 144 20.11 -7.29 0.96
N GLY A 145 19.96 -7.61 -0.34
CA GLY A 145 20.58 -8.77 -0.97
C GLY A 145 20.05 -10.13 -0.49
N ILE A 146 18.89 -10.15 0.17
CA ILE A 146 18.29 -11.36 0.73
C ILE A 146 17.48 -12.08 -0.37
N LYS A 147 17.93 -13.27 -0.77
CA LYS A 147 17.33 -14.05 -1.86
C LYS A 147 16.20 -14.98 -1.43
N LYS A 148 16.00 -15.23 -0.12
CA LYS A 148 15.02 -16.19 0.40
C LYS A 148 14.09 -15.53 1.40
N ALA A 149 12.84 -15.33 1.04
CA ALA A 149 11.81 -14.77 1.90
C ALA A 149 11.33 -15.71 3.03
N LYS A 150 11.69 -17.02 2.99
CA LYS A 150 11.30 -18.04 3.99
C LYS A 150 9.81 -17.94 4.37
N TYR A 151 9.53 -17.66 5.65
CA TYR A 151 8.18 -17.53 6.21
C TYR A 151 7.56 -16.13 6.05
N LEU A 152 8.27 -15.17 5.47
CA LEU A 152 7.79 -13.77 5.40
C LEU A 152 6.51 -13.65 4.55
N VAL A 153 6.48 -14.30 3.38
CA VAL A 153 5.29 -14.27 2.50
C VAL A 153 4.05 -14.84 3.18
N PRO A 154 4.05 -16.05 3.75
CA PRO A 154 2.87 -16.57 4.43
C PRO A 154 2.48 -15.75 5.67
N VAL A 155 3.42 -15.18 6.41
CA VAL A 155 3.11 -14.30 7.55
C VAL A 155 2.42 -13.02 7.09
N CYS A 156 2.92 -12.37 6.04
CA CYS A 156 2.28 -11.16 5.50
C CYS A 156 0.88 -11.46 4.94
N LEU A 157 0.70 -12.57 4.23
CA LEU A 157 -0.62 -12.99 3.74
C LEU A 157 -1.60 -13.25 4.88
N THR A 158 -1.17 -13.90 5.95
CA THR A 158 -2.04 -14.14 7.12
C THR A 158 -2.39 -12.82 7.82
N ALA A 159 -1.44 -11.87 7.91
CA ALA A 159 -1.68 -10.55 8.46
C ALA A 159 -2.70 -9.76 7.61
N ASP A 160 -2.58 -9.80 6.29
CA ASP A 160 -3.54 -9.16 5.37
C ASP A 160 -4.95 -9.76 5.54
N VAL A 161 -5.08 -11.08 5.61
CA VAL A 161 -6.38 -11.74 5.84
C VAL A 161 -7.00 -11.31 7.17
N VAL A 162 -6.20 -11.29 8.24
CA VAL A 162 -6.67 -10.80 9.56
C VAL A 162 -7.07 -9.32 9.47
N GLY A 163 -6.30 -8.48 8.81
CA GLY A 163 -6.61 -7.06 8.59
C GLY A 163 -7.93 -6.86 7.84
N ILE A 164 -8.18 -7.64 6.79
CA ILE A 164 -9.43 -7.62 6.03
C ILE A 164 -10.62 -8.01 6.91
N ILE A 165 -10.49 -9.07 7.71
CA ILE A 165 -11.55 -9.51 8.63
C ILE A 165 -11.86 -8.41 9.66
N VAL A 166 -10.83 -7.81 10.25
CA VAL A 166 -10.99 -6.70 11.20
C VAL A 166 -11.65 -5.50 10.54
N ALA A 167 -11.25 -5.13 9.32
CA ALA A 167 -11.86 -4.04 8.57
C ALA A 167 -13.36 -4.26 8.36
N ILE A 168 -13.76 -5.48 7.96
CA ILE A 168 -15.18 -5.84 7.78
C ILE A 168 -15.95 -5.71 9.10
N ILE A 169 -15.39 -6.22 10.20
CA ILE A 169 -16.03 -6.16 11.53
C ILE A 169 -16.19 -4.71 11.99
N VAL A 170 -15.12 -3.91 11.89
CA VAL A 170 -15.12 -2.51 12.33
C VAL A 170 -16.16 -1.68 11.55
N VAL A 171 -16.20 -1.82 10.23
CA VAL A 171 -17.15 -1.09 9.39
C VAL A 171 -18.59 -1.50 9.74
N ARG A 172 -18.86 -2.78 9.97
CA ARG A 172 -20.18 -3.24 10.40
C ARG A 172 -20.59 -2.73 11.77
N LEU A 173 -19.65 -2.57 12.71
CA LEU A 173 -19.94 -2.07 14.05
C LEU A 173 -20.16 -0.56 14.09
N ILE A 174 -19.53 0.20 13.19
CA ILE A 174 -19.59 1.66 13.20
C ILE A 174 -20.69 2.19 12.27
N PHE A 175 -20.90 1.52 11.13
CA PHE A 175 -21.79 2.00 10.06
C PHE A 175 -22.92 1.03 9.70
N GLY A 176 -23.04 -0.09 10.39
CA GLY A 176 -24.05 -1.15 10.16
C GLY A 176 -25.18 -1.17 11.19
#